data_9f86c6ad6c875c041ba925f5640e6216
#
_entry.id   9f86c6ad6c875c041ba925f5640e6216
#
_cell.length_a   1.000
_cell.length_b   1.000
_cell.length_c   1.000
_cell.angle_alpha   90.00
_cell.angle_beta   90.00
_cell.angle_gamma   90.00
#
_symmetry.space_group_name_H-M   'P 1'
#
loop_
_entity.id
_entity.type
_entity.pdbx_description
1 polymer ?
#
loop_
_entity_poly.entity_id
_entity_poly.type
_entity_poly.pdbx_seq_one_letter_code
_entity_poly.pdbx_strand_id
1 'polypeptide(L)'
;MIRKLRIKIVLVIVLVAAVMLGVIFGMSYTMTRQDLRAQSISMMQAIAANPFEPLPPGQSRQVRLPYFVLRTDAFGNLVAIGSTDYDLTDRSFLRAVAAAASASEADIGEIPAYHLRFCRVDGSVIFADISSEQQTLQGLVRSSLLIGGGSLLALIGLAILLARWAVRPVETAWRQQKQFVADASHELKTPLTVILTNTELLQSPDYDEAQKQQFTDGIRTMAQQMRALVERLLELARAENARPQAAFAPVCLSEVAETSALLFEAALYERGLT
;
A
#
# COMPACT_ATOMS: atom_id res chain seq x y z
N MET A 1 -8.65 -5.93 19.66
CA MET A 1 -8.69 -4.69 18.85
C MET A 1 -7.43 -4.52 17.99
N ILE A 2 -6.24 -4.59 18.51
CA ILE A 2 -4.96 -4.31 17.84
C ILE A 2 -4.70 -5.23 16.63
N ARG A 3 -4.99 -6.55 16.73
CA ARG A 3 -4.86 -7.48 15.60
C ARG A 3 -5.74 -7.08 14.40
N LYS A 4 -6.96 -6.62 14.67
CA LYS A 4 -7.87 -6.14 13.63
C LYS A 4 -7.35 -4.87 12.94
N LEU A 5 -6.72 -3.97 13.71
CA LEU A 5 -6.11 -2.75 13.18
C LEU A 5 -4.92 -3.08 12.25
N ARG A 6 -4.02 -3.99 12.66
CA ARG A 6 -2.91 -4.45 11.80
C ARG A 6 -3.41 -5.02 10.47
N ILE A 7 -4.41 -5.90 10.53
CA ILE A 7 -4.98 -6.51 9.31
C ILE A 7 -5.58 -5.45 8.40
N LYS A 8 -6.32 -4.48 8.94
CA LYS A 8 -6.90 -3.39 8.14
C LYS A 8 -5.83 -2.55 7.44
N ILE A 9 -4.75 -2.19 8.15
CA ILE A 9 -3.64 -1.42 7.57
C ILE A 9 -2.99 -2.19 6.41
N VAL A 10 -2.63 -3.46 6.64
CA VAL A 10 -2.04 -4.31 5.61
C VAL A 10 -2.97 -4.44 4.42
N LEU A 11 -4.27 -4.70 4.65
CA LEU A 11 -5.26 -4.87 3.58
C LEU A 11 -5.40 -3.60 2.73
N VAL A 12 -5.45 -2.42 3.35
CA VAL A 12 -5.54 -1.14 2.62
C VAL A 12 -4.30 -0.93 1.76
N ILE A 13 -3.10 -1.14 2.30
CA ILE A 13 -1.84 -0.98 1.55
C ILE A 13 -1.79 -1.93 0.35
N VAL A 14 -2.12 -3.21 0.57
CA VAL A 14 -2.11 -4.23 -0.49
C VAL A 14 -3.17 -3.96 -1.54
N LEU A 15 -4.38 -3.53 -1.13
CA LEU A 15 -5.45 -3.19 -2.06
C LEU A 15 -5.06 -2.03 -2.97
N VAL A 16 -4.54 -0.93 -2.39
CA VAL A 16 -4.10 0.24 -3.16
C VAL A 16 -3.00 -0.15 -4.15
N ALA A 17 -2.01 -0.91 -3.70
CA ALA A 17 -0.92 -1.37 -4.56
C ALA A 17 -1.40 -2.29 -5.68
N ALA A 18 -2.31 -3.23 -5.40
CA ALA A 18 -2.88 -4.13 -6.41
C ALA A 18 -3.67 -3.36 -7.48
N VAL A 19 -4.45 -2.35 -7.07
CA VAL A 19 -5.18 -1.48 -8.01
C VAL A 19 -4.20 -0.67 -8.87
N MET A 20 -3.16 -0.06 -8.27
CA MET A 20 -2.16 0.69 -9.02
C MET A 20 -1.43 -0.19 -10.04
N LEU A 21 -0.99 -1.39 -9.64
CA LEU A 21 -0.33 -2.33 -10.56
C LEU A 21 -1.28 -2.75 -11.68
N GLY A 22 -2.54 -3.03 -11.37
CA GLY A 22 -3.55 -3.38 -12.37
C GLY A 22 -3.76 -2.27 -13.41
N VAL A 23 -3.83 -1.02 -12.97
CA VAL A 23 -3.96 0.15 -13.86
C VAL A 23 -2.71 0.31 -14.73
N ILE A 24 -1.52 0.24 -14.16
CA ILE A 24 -0.26 0.41 -14.89
C ILE A 24 -0.11 -0.69 -15.95
N PHE A 25 -0.32 -1.95 -15.58
CA PHE A 25 -0.19 -3.06 -16.54
C PHE A 25 -1.29 -3.06 -17.58
N GLY A 26 -2.53 -2.72 -17.20
CA GLY A 26 -3.63 -2.57 -18.14
C GLY A 26 -3.38 -1.46 -19.17
N MET A 27 -2.88 -0.31 -18.71
CA MET A 27 -2.52 0.80 -19.59
C MET A 27 -1.33 0.44 -20.49
N SER A 28 -0.29 -0.20 -19.94
CA SER A 28 0.87 -0.65 -20.72
C SER A 28 0.46 -1.66 -21.81
N TYR A 29 -0.41 -2.61 -21.48
CA TYR A 29 -0.92 -3.59 -22.45
C TYR A 29 -1.71 -2.92 -23.58
N THR A 30 -2.64 -2.02 -23.24
CA THR A 30 -3.47 -1.33 -24.25
C THR A 30 -2.65 -0.43 -25.14
N MET A 31 -1.68 0.29 -24.57
CA MET A 31 -0.78 1.16 -25.33
C MET A 31 0.11 0.35 -26.28
N THR A 32 0.78 -0.69 -25.77
CA THR A 32 1.62 -1.56 -26.62
C THR A 32 0.81 -2.20 -27.74
N ARG A 33 -0.41 -2.68 -27.45
CA ARG A 33 -1.29 -3.26 -28.47
C ARG A 33 -1.67 -2.24 -29.54
N GLN A 34 -1.96 -1.00 -29.16
CA GLN A 34 -2.29 0.07 -30.11
C GLN A 34 -1.09 0.44 -30.96
N ASP A 35 0.10 0.56 -30.36
CA ASP A 35 1.33 0.89 -31.07
C ASP A 35 1.70 -0.19 -32.11
N LEU A 36 1.68 -1.46 -31.73
CA LEU A 36 1.95 -2.58 -32.64
C LEU A 36 0.94 -2.61 -33.80
N ARG A 37 -0.34 -2.41 -33.48
CA ARG A 37 -1.39 -2.35 -34.52
C ARG A 37 -1.19 -1.17 -35.45
N ALA A 38 -0.88 0.01 -34.94
CA ALA A 38 -0.64 1.21 -35.76
C ALA A 38 0.59 1.04 -36.65
N GLN A 39 1.67 0.46 -36.14
CA GLN A 39 2.88 0.15 -36.91
C GLN A 39 2.59 -0.86 -38.04
N SER A 40 1.87 -1.92 -37.76
CA SER A 40 1.48 -2.92 -38.75
C SER A 40 0.62 -2.31 -39.85
N ILE A 41 -0.39 -1.52 -39.51
CA ILE A 41 -1.26 -0.84 -40.47
C ILE A 41 -0.46 0.16 -41.33
N SER A 42 0.39 0.99 -40.71
CA SER A 42 1.19 1.96 -41.47
C SER A 42 2.17 1.29 -42.45
N MET A 43 2.75 0.14 -42.06
CA MET A 43 3.59 -0.67 -42.94
C MET A 43 2.80 -1.22 -44.11
N MET A 44 1.60 -1.78 -43.86
CA MET A 44 0.75 -2.31 -44.93
C MET A 44 0.32 -1.21 -45.92
N GLN A 45 -0.02 -0.02 -45.42
CA GLN A 45 -0.35 1.12 -46.28
C GLN A 45 0.86 1.62 -47.11
N ALA A 46 2.06 1.59 -46.55
CA ALA A 46 3.28 1.95 -47.26
C ALA A 46 3.57 0.92 -48.39
N ILE A 47 3.37 -0.36 -48.13
CA ILE A 47 3.48 -1.43 -49.15
C ILE A 47 2.41 -1.27 -50.25
N ALA A 48 1.19 -0.88 -49.88
CA ALA A 48 0.12 -0.61 -50.83
C ALA A 48 0.47 0.51 -51.82
N ALA A 49 1.10 1.57 -51.32
CA ALA A 49 1.47 2.72 -52.12
C ALA A 49 2.59 2.37 -53.17
N ASN A 50 3.51 1.47 -52.85
CA ASN A 50 4.65 1.08 -53.72
C ASN A 50 4.91 -0.43 -53.63
N PRO A 51 4.09 -1.29 -54.28
CA PRO A 51 4.18 -2.76 -54.14
C PRO A 51 5.49 -3.36 -54.65
N PHE A 52 6.25 -2.65 -55.48
CA PHE A 52 7.44 -3.15 -56.18
C PHE A 52 8.76 -2.47 -55.76
N GLU A 53 8.70 -1.45 -54.92
CA GLU A 53 9.91 -0.83 -54.39
C GLU A 53 10.32 -1.45 -53.03
N PRO A 54 11.60 -1.87 -52.90
CA PRO A 54 12.07 -2.24 -51.57
C PRO A 54 12.01 -1.02 -50.65
N LEU A 55 11.42 -1.17 -49.48
CA LEU A 55 11.32 -0.11 -48.45
C LEU A 55 12.66 0.59 -48.28
N PRO A 56 12.69 1.95 -48.28
CA PRO A 56 13.93 2.72 -48.22
C PRO A 56 14.76 2.35 -46.97
N PRO A 57 16.09 2.20 -47.12
CA PRO A 57 16.97 1.72 -46.03
C PRO A 57 17.07 2.60 -44.80
N GLY A 58 16.46 3.78 -44.80
CA GLY A 58 16.46 4.73 -43.67
C GLY A 58 15.30 4.55 -42.65
N GLN A 59 14.26 3.78 -42.98
CA GLN A 59 13.15 3.48 -42.06
C GLN A 59 13.30 2.13 -41.34
N SER A 60 14.50 1.58 -41.32
CA SER A 60 14.85 0.22 -40.86
C SER A 60 14.73 -0.02 -39.33
N ARG A 61 14.15 0.87 -38.55
CA ARG A 61 13.76 0.59 -37.15
C ARG A 61 12.34 0.07 -37.00
N GLN A 62 11.57 0.01 -38.09
CA GLN A 62 10.25 -0.64 -38.09
C GLN A 62 10.43 -2.15 -38.22
N VAL A 63 9.82 -2.88 -37.34
CA VAL A 63 9.74 -4.34 -37.35
C VAL A 63 9.26 -4.76 -38.71
N ARG A 64 10.13 -5.43 -39.52
CA ARG A 64 9.75 -6.00 -40.79
C ARG A 64 8.84 -7.21 -40.50
N LEU A 65 7.54 -6.99 -40.53
CA LEU A 65 6.61 -8.11 -40.47
C LEU A 65 6.66 -8.87 -41.81
N PRO A 66 6.71 -10.20 -41.78
CA PRO A 66 6.50 -10.98 -43.01
C PRO A 66 5.17 -10.62 -43.62
N TYR A 67 5.16 -10.37 -44.92
CA TYR A 67 3.95 -9.96 -45.62
C TYR A 67 3.87 -10.59 -47.03
N PHE A 68 2.66 -10.66 -47.55
CA PHE A 68 2.42 -10.95 -48.97
C PHE A 68 1.23 -10.14 -49.49
N VAL A 69 1.27 -9.83 -50.76
CA VAL A 69 0.22 -9.13 -51.49
C VAL A 69 -0.50 -10.12 -52.38
N LEU A 70 -1.81 -10.19 -52.25
CA LEU A 70 -2.66 -11.01 -53.09
C LEU A 70 -3.36 -10.11 -54.11
N ARG A 71 -3.22 -10.44 -55.38
CA ARG A 71 -3.86 -9.72 -56.47
C ARG A 71 -4.51 -10.69 -57.41
N THR A 72 -5.63 -10.30 -58.03
CA THR A 72 -6.25 -11.06 -59.11
C THR A 72 -5.71 -10.57 -60.46
N ASP A 73 -5.17 -11.46 -61.27
CA ASP A 73 -4.72 -11.13 -62.62
C ASP A 73 -5.90 -10.91 -63.57
N ALA A 74 -5.59 -10.48 -64.81
CA ALA A 74 -6.60 -10.24 -65.85
C ALA A 74 -7.38 -11.51 -66.29
N PHE A 75 -6.89 -12.69 -65.91
CA PHE A 75 -7.52 -13.99 -66.15
C PHE A 75 -8.30 -14.54 -64.97
N GLY A 76 -8.40 -13.77 -63.84
CA GLY A 76 -9.09 -14.20 -62.63
C GLY A 76 -8.28 -15.12 -61.71
N ASN A 77 -6.97 -15.32 -61.97
CA ASN A 77 -6.12 -16.11 -61.10
C ASN A 77 -5.58 -15.27 -59.94
N LEU A 78 -5.51 -15.88 -58.75
CA LEU A 78 -4.87 -15.27 -57.57
C LEU A 78 -3.34 -15.39 -57.71
N VAL A 79 -2.66 -14.24 -57.69
CA VAL A 79 -1.21 -14.14 -57.71
C VAL A 79 -0.77 -13.56 -56.37
N ALA A 80 0.13 -14.27 -55.68
CA ALA A 80 0.70 -13.83 -54.40
C ALA A 80 2.18 -13.44 -54.59
N ILE A 81 2.55 -12.27 -54.10
CA ILE A 81 3.92 -11.75 -54.16
C ILE A 81 4.27 -11.24 -52.75
N GLY A 82 5.44 -11.63 -52.24
CA GLY A 82 5.87 -11.12 -50.94
C GLY A 82 7.02 -11.89 -50.32
N SER A 83 7.41 -11.47 -49.11
CA SER A 83 8.39 -12.13 -48.28
C SER A 83 7.70 -12.62 -47.01
N THR A 84 7.43 -13.90 -46.93
CA THR A 84 6.72 -14.56 -45.83
C THR A 84 7.20 -16.00 -45.70
N ASP A 85 6.99 -16.58 -44.51
CA ASP A 85 7.24 -17.99 -44.22
C ASP A 85 6.11 -18.92 -44.70
N TYR A 86 5.01 -18.36 -45.21
CA TYR A 86 3.90 -19.12 -45.77
C TYR A 86 4.21 -19.63 -47.20
N ASP A 87 3.73 -20.82 -47.50
CA ASP A 87 3.83 -21.37 -48.84
C ASP A 87 2.82 -20.67 -49.79
N LEU A 88 3.32 -19.70 -50.55
CA LEU A 88 2.53 -18.96 -51.54
C LEU A 88 2.19 -19.76 -52.78
N THR A 89 2.64 -21.02 -52.90
CA THR A 89 2.25 -21.93 -54.02
C THR A 89 1.01 -22.74 -53.67
N ASP A 90 0.64 -22.79 -52.39
CA ASP A 90 -0.58 -23.48 -51.92
C ASP A 90 -1.84 -22.66 -52.28
N ARG A 91 -2.48 -23.04 -53.36
CA ARG A 91 -3.73 -22.42 -53.85
C ARG A 91 -4.89 -22.58 -52.84
N SER A 92 -4.88 -23.60 -51.98
CA SER A 92 -5.93 -23.84 -50.99
C SER A 92 -5.84 -22.82 -49.88
N PHE A 93 -4.62 -22.55 -49.39
CA PHE A 93 -4.33 -21.51 -48.44
C PHE A 93 -4.69 -20.11 -48.98
N LEU A 94 -4.22 -19.76 -50.18
CA LEU A 94 -4.50 -18.46 -50.79
C LEU A 94 -6.00 -18.19 -50.94
N ARG A 95 -6.78 -19.21 -51.38
CA ARG A 95 -8.23 -19.11 -51.47
C ARG A 95 -8.90 -18.94 -50.11
N ALA A 96 -8.44 -19.66 -49.09
CA ALA A 96 -9.00 -19.57 -47.75
C ALA A 96 -8.78 -18.16 -47.12
N VAL A 97 -7.58 -17.60 -47.24
CA VAL A 97 -7.29 -16.24 -46.71
C VAL A 97 -8.00 -15.16 -47.53
N ALA A 98 -8.10 -15.32 -48.87
CA ALA A 98 -8.86 -14.43 -49.75
C ALA A 98 -10.36 -14.43 -49.39
N ALA A 99 -10.95 -15.62 -49.21
CA ALA A 99 -12.35 -15.77 -48.82
C ALA A 99 -12.61 -15.16 -47.40
N ALA A 100 -11.71 -15.42 -46.44
CA ALA A 100 -11.81 -14.84 -45.10
C ALA A 100 -11.71 -13.30 -45.11
N ALA A 101 -10.81 -12.77 -45.93
CA ALA A 101 -10.72 -11.32 -46.11
C ALA A 101 -11.95 -10.75 -46.81
N SER A 102 -12.52 -11.44 -47.79
CA SER A 102 -13.73 -11.00 -48.55
C SER A 102 -15.00 -11.05 -47.70
N ALA A 103 -15.08 -11.95 -46.72
CA ALA A 103 -16.21 -12.07 -45.80
C ALA A 103 -16.32 -10.90 -44.81
N SER A 104 -15.25 -10.12 -44.63
CA SER A 104 -15.26 -8.92 -43.76
C SER A 104 -15.71 -7.71 -44.59
N GLU A 105 -16.61 -6.89 -44.02
CA GLU A 105 -17.00 -5.59 -44.62
C GLU A 105 -15.93 -4.51 -44.42
N ALA A 106 -15.00 -4.70 -43.49
CA ALA A 106 -13.95 -3.74 -43.20
C ALA A 106 -12.78 -3.83 -44.18
N ASP A 107 -12.18 -2.71 -44.54
CA ASP A 107 -10.99 -2.68 -45.40
C ASP A 107 -9.73 -3.17 -44.67
N ILE A 108 -9.71 -3.11 -43.35
CA ILE A 108 -8.62 -3.61 -42.49
C ILE A 108 -9.21 -4.54 -41.43
N GLY A 109 -8.73 -5.78 -41.40
CA GLY A 109 -9.20 -6.78 -40.44
C GLY A 109 -8.12 -7.78 -40.06
N GLU A 110 -8.48 -8.71 -39.16
CA GLU A 110 -7.61 -9.78 -38.71
C GLU A 110 -8.25 -11.13 -39.03
N ILE A 111 -7.42 -12.10 -39.42
CA ILE A 111 -7.81 -13.48 -39.62
C ILE A 111 -7.12 -14.34 -38.54
N PRO A 112 -7.77 -14.55 -37.39
CA PRO A 112 -7.14 -15.20 -36.24
C PRO A 112 -6.65 -16.62 -36.52
N ALA A 113 -7.33 -17.34 -37.40
CA ALA A 113 -6.98 -18.72 -37.77
C ALA A 113 -5.59 -18.85 -38.39
N TYR A 114 -5.10 -17.81 -39.05
CA TYR A 114 -3.80 -17.78 -39.72
C TYR A 114 -2.84 -16.76 -39.14
N HIS A 115 -3.20 -16.09 -38.04
CA HIS A 115 -2.42 -15.00 -37.47
C HIS A 115 -2.07 -13.88 -38.43
N LEU A 116 -2.99 -13.59 -39.36
CA LEU A 116 -2.80 -12.60 -40.43
C LEU A 116 -3.69 -11.37 -40.18
N ARG A 117 -3.14 -10.20 -40.47
CA ARG A 117 -3.89 -8.96 -40.64
C ARG A 117 -3.96 -8.66 -42.12
N PHE A 118 -5.12 -8.24 -42.61
CA PHE A 118 -5.29 -7.86 -44.00
C PHE A 118 -5.66 -6.39 -44.13
N CYS A 119 -5.25 -5.81 -45.28
CA CYS A 119 -5.62 -4.47 -45.70
C CYS A 119 -5.95 -4.49 -47.19
N ARG A 120 -7.15 -4.02 -47.55
CA ARG A 120 -7.59 -3.90 -48.96
C ARG A 120 -7.25 -2.52 -49.48
N VAL A 121 -6.56 -2.46 -50.63
CA VAL A 121 -6.23 -1.21 -51.30
C VAL A 121 -6.18 -1.47 -52.82
N ASP A 122 -6.92 -0.69 -53.58
CA ASP A 122 -6.90 -0.65 -55.05
C ASP A 122 -6.93 -2.03 -55.74
N GLY A 123 -7.85 -2.91 -55.33
CA GLY A 123 -8.01 -4.24 -55.92
C GLY A 123 -6.94 -5.27 -55.51
N SER A 124 -6.08 -4.92 -54.61
CA SER A 124 -5.09 -5.79 -53.96
C SER A 124 -5.43 -5.99 -52.50
N VAL A 125 -5.09 -7.16 -51.94
CA VAL A 125 -5.19 -7.43 -50.52
C VAL A 125 -3.81 -7.74 -50.00
N ILE A 126 -3.35 -6.92 -49.02
CA ILE A 126 -2.07 -7.09 -48.38
C ILE A 126 -2.31 -7.87 -47.08
N PHE A 127 -1.53 -8.89 -46.86
CA PHE A 127 -1.54 -9.68 -45.63
C PHE A 127 -0.23 -9.51 -44.91
N ALA A 128 -0.28 -9.23 -43.61
CA ALA A 128 0.88 -9.16 -42.73
C ALA A 128 0.75 -10.20 -41.62
N ASP A 129 1.84 -10.91 -41.33
CA ASP A 129 1.90 -11.86 -40.24
C ASP A 129 2.02 -11.11 -38.89
N ILE A 130 1.06 -11.33 -38.01
CA ILE A 130 1.00 -10.73 -36.69
C ILE A 130 1.40 -11.68 -35.54
N SER A 131 2.00 -12.83 -35.89
CA SER A 131 2.45 -13.81 -34.88
C SER A 131 3.44 -13.23 -33.91
N SER A 132 4.38 -12.38 -34.38
CA SER A 132 5.35 -11.68 -33.54
C SER A 132 4.69 -10.63 -32.62
N GLU A 133 3.64 -9.95 -33.11
CA GLU A 133 2.84 -9.03 -32.28
C GLU A 133 2.18 -9.80 -31.13
N GLN A 134 1.55 -10.93 -31.41
CA GLN A 134 0.88 -11.77 -30.43
C GLN A 134 1.88 -12.35 -29.41
N GLN A 135 3.06 -12.82 -29.87
CA GLN A 135 4.12 -13.28 -28.97
C GLN A 135 4.62 -12.17 -28.05
N THR A 136 4.78 -10.96 -28.57
CA THR A 136 5.18 -9.79 -27.78
C THR A 136 4.14 -9.47 -26.70
N LEU A 137 2.86 -9.46 -27.05
CA LEU A 137 1.77 -9.23 -26.10
C LEU A 137 1.67 -10.33 -25.04
N GLN A 138 1.82 -11.60 -25.44
CA GLN A 138 1.86 -12.71 -24.49
C GLN A 138 3.07 -12.64 -23.57
N GLY A 139 4.24 -12.29 -24.12
CA GLY A 139 5.46 -12.04 -23.34
C GLY A 139 5.26 -10.93 -22.32
N LEU A 140 4.62 -9.82 -22.72
CA LEU A 140 4.29 -8.71 -21.83
C LEU A 140 3.33 -9.13 -20.70
N VAL A 141 2.28 -9.90 -21.02
CA VAL A 141 1.37 -10.42 -19.98
C VAL A 141 2.11 -11.34 -19.01
N ARG A 142 2.93 -12.28 -19.53
CA ARG A 142 3.70 -13.20 -18.69
C ARG A 142 4.69 -12.47 -17.78
N SER A 143 5.45 -11.53 -18.33
CA SER A 143 6.41 -10.72 -17.53
C SER A 143 5.69 -9.85 -16.51
N SER A 144 4.55 -9.25 -16.88
CA SER A 144 3.72 -8.46 -15.97
C SER A 144 3.18 -9.30 -14.80
N LEU A 145 2.74 -10.53 -15.06
CA LEU A 145 2.28 -11.45 -14.00
C LEU A 145 3.42 -11.88 -13.07
N LEU A 146 4.60 -12.17 -13.61
CA LEU A 146 5.76 -12.57 -12.80
C LEU A 146 6.29 -11.40 -11.96
N ILE A 147 6.51 -10.25 -12.58
CA ILE A 147 7.03 -9.05 -11.89
C ILE A 147 5.97 -8.49 -10.94
N GLY A 148 4.71 -8.37 -11.40
CA GLY A 148 3.60 -7.88 -10.59
C GLY A 148 3.29 -8.78 -9.41
N GLY A 149 3.25 -10.10 -9.62
CA GLY A 149 3.05 -11.08 -8.56
C GLY A 149 4.20 -11.07 -7.54
N GLY A 150 5.44 -11.06 -8.01
CA GLY A 150 6.63 -10.97 -7.15
C GLY A 150 6.68 -9.69 -6.34
N SER A 151 6.41 -8.55 -6.97
CA SER A 151 6.37 -7.24 -6.29
C SER A 151 5.23 -7.17 -5.26
N LEU A 152 4.06 -7.73 -5.56
CA LEU A 152 2.93 -7.77 -4.63
C LEU A 152 3.25 -8.63 -3.39
N LEU A 153 3.89 -9.79 -3.56
CA LEU A 153 4.33 -10.64 -2.45
C LEU A 153 5.36 -9.93 -1.56
N ALA A 154 6.36 -9.27 -2.18
CA ALA A 154 7.34 -8.48 -1.45
C ALA A 154 6.68 -7.34 -0.66
N LEU A 155 5.71 -6.66 -1.26
CA LEU A 155 4.98 -5.57 -0.65
C LEU A 155 4.08 -6.04 0.51
N ILE A 156 3.48 -7.23 0.41
CA ILE A 156 2.75 -7.86 1.52
C ILE A 156 3.70 -8.09 2.70
N GLY A 157 4.89 -8.66 2.46
CA GLY A 157 5.90 -8.85 3.50
C GLY A 157 6.31 -7.56 4.18
N LEU A 158 6.59 -6.52 3.39
CA LEU A 158 6.93 -5.19 3.89
C LEU A 158 5.77 -4.54 4.67
N ALA A 159 4.54 -4.64 4.17
CA ALA A 159 3.36 -4.12 4.84
C ALA A 159 3.13 -4.77 6.21
N ILE A 160 3.35 -6.09 6.33
CA ILE A 160 3.28 -6.81 7.60
C ILE A 160 4.35 -6.31 8.57
N LEU A 161 5.58 -6.11 8.10
CA LEU A 161 6.69 -5.59 8.91
C LEU A 161 6.39 -4.18 9.43
N LEU A 162 5.98 -3.29 8.54
CA LEU A 162 5.62 -1.90 8.87
C LEU A 162 4.41 -1.84 9.81
N ALA A 163 3.38 -2.64 9.58
CA ALA A 163 2.22 -2.69 10.45
C ALA A 163 2.57 -3.18 11.87
N ARG A 164 3.50 -4.15 12.00
CA ARG A 164 4.00 -4.59 13.30
C ARG A 164 4.78 -3.48 14.00
N TRP A 165 5.66 -2.80 13.27
CA TRP A 165 6.48 -1.72 13.82
C TRP A 165 5.63 -0.53 14.26
N ALA A 166 4.72 -0.05 13.41
CA ALA A 166 3.87 1.10 13.67
C ALA A 166 2.83 0.88 14.81
N VAL A 167 2.34 -0.35 14.97
CA VAL A 167 1.32 -0.66 15.98
C VAL A 167 1.95 -0.99 17.35
N ARG A 168 3.23 -1.35 17.41
CA ARG A 168 3.91 -1.72 18.64
C ARG A 168 3.87 -0.64 19.74
N PRO A 169 4.17 0.65 19.48
CA PRO A 169 4.07 1.70 20.48
C PRO A 169 2.66 1.90 21.01
N VAL A 170 1.65 1.79 20.13
CA VAL A 170 0.23 1.90 20.53
C VAL A 170 -0.16 0.74 21.46
N GLU A 171 0.30 -0.48 21.18
CA GLU A 171 0.05 -1.64 22.03
C GLU A 171 0.69 -1.48 23.41
N THR A 172 1.90 -0.96 23.47
CA THR A 172 2.61 -0.70 24.73
C THR A 172 1.88 0.37 25.54
N ALA A 173 1.53 1.51 24.93
CA ALA A 173 0.79 2.57 25.60
C ALA A 173 -0.58 2.09 26.11
N TRP A 174 -1.29 1.29 25.32
CA TRP A 174 -2.57 0.72 25.73
C TRP A 174 -2.45 -0.23 26.92
N ARG A 175 -1.40 -1.07 26.94
CA ARG A 175 -1.14 -1.96 28.08
C ARG A 175 -0.81 -1.18 29.34
N GLN A 176 0.04 -0.17 29.23
CA GLN A 176 0.42 0.71 30.35
C GLN A 176 -0.80 1.42 30.90
N GLN A 177 -1.66 1.99 30.05
CA GLN A 177 -2.88 2.64 30.49
C GLN A 177 -3.84 1.67 31.20
N LYS A 178 -3.99 0.44 30.67
CA LYS A 178 -4.84 -0.57 31.32
C LYS A 178 -4.29 -0.99 32.67
N GLN A 179 -2.98 -1.17 32.79
CA GLN A 179 -2.31 -1.51 34.05
C GLN A 179 -2.48 -0.36 35.06
N PHE A 180 -2.25 0.87 34.65
CA PHE A 180 -2.44 2.05 35.46
C PHE A 180 -3.85 2.14 36.08
N VAL A 181 -4.89 1.93 35.24
CA VAL A 181 -6.28 1.94 35.74
C VAL A 181 -6.55 0.79 36.70
N ALA A 182 -5.98 -0.39 36.47
CA ALA A 182 -6.13 -1.53 37.36
C ALA A 182 -5.44 -1.26 38.71
N ASP A 183 -4.21 -0.80 38.69
CA ASP A 183 -3.43 -0.49 39.93
C ASP A 183 -4.08 0.63 40.73
N ALA A 184 -4.50 1.73 40.07
CA ALA A 184 -5.22 2.82 40.73
C ALA A 184 -6.53 2.32 41.37
N SER A 185 -7.25 1.44 40.72
CA SER A 185 -8.50 0.85 41.22
C SER A 185 -8.25 0.00 42.48
N HIS A 186 -7.17 -0.79 42.47
CA HIS A 186 -6.78 -1.60 43.64
C HIS A 186 -6.33 -0.72 44.82
N GLU A 187 -5.49 0.29 44.55
CA GLU A 187 -4.98 1.19 45.56
C GLU A 187 -6.07 2.10 46.20
N LEU A 188 -7.13 2.40 45.48
CA LEU A 188 -8.30 3.12 45.99
C LEU A 188 -9.27 2.22 46.74
N LYS A 189 -9.42 0.95 46.37
CA LYS A 189 -10.38 0.04 46.99
C LYS A 189 -10.03 -0.27 48.44
N THR A 190 -8.76 -0.47 48.76
CA THR A 190 -8.29 -0.83 50.11
C THR A 190 -8.62 0.23 51.13
N PRO A 191 -8.22 1.51 51.02
CA PRO A 191 -8.57 2.53 51.99
C PRO A 191 -10.08 2.80 52.07
N LEU A 192 -10.79 2.70 50.92
CA LEU A 192 -12.25 2.83 50.91
C LEU A 192 -12.94 1.74 51.70
N THR A 193 -12.47 0.49 51.61
CA THR A 193 -13.01 -0.61 52.42
C THR A 193 -12.81 -0.35 53.91
N VAL A 194 -11.61 0.13 54.33
CA VAL A 194 -11.32 0.45 55.71
C VAL A 194 -12.21 1.60 56.24
N ILE A 195 -12.44 2.64 55.41
CA ILE A 195 -13.36 3.74 55.74
C ILE A 195 -14.77 3.20 55.99
N LEU A 196 -15.27 2.36 55.05
CA LEU A 196 -16.61 1.79 55.16
C LEU A 196 -16.76 0.93 56.43
N THR A 197 -15.81 0.02 56.65
CA THR A 197 -15.83 -0.84 57.85
C THR A 197 -15.79 -0.02 59.15
N ASN A 198 -14.89 0.98 59.28
CA ASN A 198 -14.83 1.84 60.45
C ASN A 198 -16.13 2.67 60.61
N THR A 199 -16.77 3.08 59.53
CA THR A 199 -18.04 3.78 59.56
C THR A 199 -19.18 2.88 60.09
N GLU A 200 -19.19 1.60 59.70
CA GLU A 200 -20.13 0.63 60.21
C GLU A 200 -19.94 0.35 61.71
N LEU A 201 -18.65 0.24 62.16
CA LEU A 201 -18.31 0.06 63.56
C LEU A 201 -18.71 1.28 64.44
N LEU A 202 -18.58 2.49 63.93
CA LEU A 202 -19.04 3.72 64.60
C LEU A 202 -20.55 3.73 64.89
N GLN A 203 -21.33 3.06 64.05
CA GLN A 203 -22.80 3.00 64.22
C GLN A 203 -23.25 1.92 65.25
N SER A 204 -22.34 1.01 65.65
CA SER A 204 -22.65 -0.02 66.64
C SER A 204 -22.65 0.55 68.04
N PRO A 205 -23.65 0.18 68.86
CA PRO A 205 -23.70 0.61 70.26
C PRO A 205 -22.71 -0.14 71.19
N ASP A 206 -22.03 -1.17 70.65
CA ASP A 206 -21.18 -2.08 71.45
C ASP A 206 -19.78 -1.46 71.79
N TYR A 207 -19.45 -0.31 71.19
CA TYR A 207 -18.13 0.33 71.32
C TYR A 207 -18.19 1.58 72.21
N ASP A 208 -17.17 1.72 73.04
CA ASP A 208 -17.00 2.89 73.93
C ASP A 208 -16.48 4.12 73.14
N GLU A 209 -16.48 5.31 73.77
CA GLU A 209 -16.07 6.55 73.13
C GLU A 209 -14.58 6.56 72.74
N ALA A 210 -13.72 5.84 73.44
CA ALA A 210 -12.30 5.75 73.09
C ALA A 210 -12.11 4.92 71.83
N GLN A 211 -12.85 3.83 71.66
CA GLN A 211 -12.87 2.98 70.43
C GLN A 211 -13.47 3.74 69.28
N LYS A 212 -14.55 4.49 69.48
CA LYS A 212 -15.15 5.33 68.43
C LYS A 212 -14.21 6.40 67.92
N GLN A 213 -13.42 7.01 68.87
CA GLN A 213 -12.39 7.95 68.46
C GLN A 213 -11.32 7.29 67.63
N GLN A 214 -10.89 6.07 67.90
CA GLN A 214 -9.92 5.31 67.12
C GLN A 214 -10.43 5.01 65.72
N PHE A 215 -11.73 4.62 65.56
CA PHE A 215 -12.33 4.42 64.26
C PHE A 215 -12.38 5.73 63.44
N THR A 216 -12.70 6.85 64.08
CA THR A 216 -12.72 8.19 63.44
C THR A 216 -11.33 8.59 62.96
N ASP A 217 -10.29 8.35 63.72
CA ASP A 217 -8.90 8.64 63.34
C ASP A 217 -8.44 7.71 62.22
N GLY A 218 -8.88 6.45 62.21
CA GLY A 218 -8.67 5.53 61.09
C GLY A 218 -9.30 6.02 59.80
N ILE A 219 -10.56 6.48 59.85
CA ILE A 219 -11.25 7.07 58.68
C ILE A 219 -10.47 8.29 58.16
N ARG A 220 -10.06 9.21 59.08
CA ARG A 220 -9.32 10.40 58.71
C ARG A 220 -8.00 10.07 58.04
N THR A 221 -7.25 9.11 58.54
CA THR A 221 -5.97 8.67 58.01
C THR A 221 -6.15 8.08 56.60
N MET A 222 -7.13 7.20 56.41
CA MET A 222 -7.40 6.61 55.08
C MET A 222 -7.88 7.65 54.06
N ALA A 223 -8.71 8.61 54.47
CA ALA A 223 -9.14 9.72 53.60
C ALA A 223 -7.97 10.60 53.16
N GLN A 224 -7.01 10.89 54.09
CA GLN A 224 -5.80 11.62 53.73
C GLN A 224 -4.91 10.85 52.77
N GLN A 225 -4.75 9.55 52.97
CA GLN A 225 -4.01 8.69 52.02
C GLN A 225 -4.65 8.66 50.63
N MET A 226 -5.99 8.54 50.57
CA MET A 226 -6.71 8.61 49.29
C MET A 226 -6.50 9.96 48.59
N ARG A 227 -6.57 11.08 49.33
CA ARG A 227 -6.31 12.40 48.76
C ARG A 227 -4.92 12.50 48.16
N ALA A 228 -3.89 12.07 48.89
CA ALA A 228 -2.51 12.08 48.42
C ALA A 228 -2.32 11.18 47.20
N LEU A 229 -3.00 10.03 47.14
CA LEU A 229 -2.97 9.15 45.95
C LEU A 229 -3.60 9.83 44.73
N VAL A 230 -4.77 10.46 44.87
CA VAL A 230 -5.44 11.19 43.78
C VAL A 230 -4.58 12.34 43.28
N GLU A 231 -3.95 13.11 44.19
CA GLU A 231 -3.04 14.20 43.81
C GLU A 231 -1.86 13.69 42.98
N ARG A 232 -1.22 12.58 43.38
CA ARG A 232 -0.14 11.92 42.58
C ARG A 232 -0.62 11.44 41.21
N LEU A 233 -1.82 10.85 41.14
CA LEU A 233 -2.40 10.41 39.87
C LEU A 233 -2.66 11.59 38.92
N LEU A 234 -3.14 12.73 39.47
CA LEU A 234 -3.37 13.94 38.67
C LEU A 234 -2.05 14.59 38.20
N GLU A 235 -1.01 14.58 39.05
CA GLU A 235 0.32 15.06 38.67
C GLU A 235 0.89 14.21 37.51
N LEU A 236 0.79 12.89 37.62
CA LEU A 236 1.24 11.98 36.56
C LEU A 236 0.47 12.23 35.25
N ALA A 237 -0.84 12.35 35.30
CA ALA A 237 -1.68 12.65 34.14
C ALA A 237 -1.36 14.02 33.50
N ARG A 238 -1.00 15.02 34.33
CA ARG A 238 -0.53 16.32 33.82
C ARG A 238 0.85 16.22 33.18
N ALA A 239 1.77 15.48 33.78
CA ALA A 239 3.11 15.27 33.23
C ALA A 239 3.08 14.54 31.89
N GLU A 240 2.22 13.55 31.72
CA GLU A 240 2.03 12.85 30.43
C GLU A 240 1.45 13.75 29.32
N ASN A 241 0.58 14.70 29.69
CA ASN A 241 -0.03 15.65 28.76
C ASN A 241 0.80 16.93 28.56
N ALA A 242 1.75 17.21 29.45
CA ALA A 242 2.66 18.33 29.28
C ALA A 242 3.61 18.03 28.14
N ARG A 243 3.35 18.64 26.97
CA ARG A 243 4.38 18.72 25.92
C ARG A 243 5.61 19.37 26.56
N PRO A 244 6.81 18.81 26.41
CA PRO A 244 8.02 19.46 26.93
C PRO A 244 8.26 20.74 26.09
N GLN A 245 7.61 21.82 26.47
CA GLN A 245 8.00 23.19 26.11
C GLN A 245 9.07 23.67 27.08
N ALA A 246 10.00 22.78 27.43
CA ALA A 246 11.19 23.23 28.13
C ALA A 246 12.00 24.07 27.14
N ALA A 247 11.85 25.37 27.18
CA ALA A 247 12.81 26.28 26.59
C ALA A 247 14.12 26.09 27.37
N PHE A 248 15.01 25.27 26.83
CA PHE A 248 16.36 25.13 27.40
C PHE A 248 17.09 26.46 27.24
N ALA A 249 17.33 27.11 28.34
CA ALA A 249 18.17 28.30 28.41
C ALA A 249 19.47 27.95 29.15
N PRO A 250 20.61 28.57 28.78
CA PRO A 250 21.84 28.39 29.54
C PRO A 250 21.65 28.91 30.94
N VAL A 251 21.92 28.06 31.93
CA VAL A 251 21.75 28.36 33.35
C VAL A 251 23.11 28.27 34.02
N CYS A 252 23.43 29.25 34.85
CA CYS A 252 24.63 29.23 35.66
C CYS A 252 24.41 28.26 36.85
N LEU A 253 25.07 27.11 36.83
CA LEU A 253 24.92 26.07 37.84
C LEU A 253 25.27 26.58 39.25
N SER A 254 26.26 27.46 39.37
CA SER A 254 26.67 28.07 40.64
C SER A 254 25.56 28.91 41.27
N GLU A 255 24.85 29.70 40.46
CA GLU A 255 23.76 30.57 40.90
C GLU A 255 22.54 29.75 41.36
N VAL A 256 22.24 28.64 40.64
CA VAL A 256 21.16 27.73 41.04
C VAL A 256 21.50 27.00 42.34
N ALA A 257 22.75 26.56 42.49
CA ALA A 257 23.23 25.90 43.72
C ALA A 257 23.17 26.83 44.92
N GLU A 258 23.62 28.08 44.74
CA GLU A 258 23.60 29.12 45.79
C GLU A 258 22.17 29.48 46.20
N THR A 259 21.29 29.70 45.26
CA THR A 259 19.85 29.95 45.51
C THR A 259 19.19 28.76 46.20
N SER A 260 19.52 27.53 45.81
CA SER A 260 19.00 26.33 46.46
C SER A 260 19.52 26.17 47.90
N ALA A 261 20.80 26.48 48.16
CA ALA A 261 21.37 26.43 49.49
C ALA A 261 20.71 27.43 50.44
N LEU A 262 20.43 28.67 49.98
CA LEU A 262 19.72 29.68 50.72
C LEU A 262 18.32 29.25 51.16
N LEU A 263 17.60 28.48 50.36
CA LEU A 263 16.27 27.94 50.72
C LEU A 263 16.33 26.97 51.92
N PHE A 264 17.46 26.34 52.15
CA PHE A 264 17.68 25.39 53.25
C PHE A 264 18.46 25.99 54.40
N GLU A 265 18.84 27.27 54.38
CA GLU A 265 19.67 27.93 55.35
C GLU A 265 19.11 27.80 56.80
N ALA A 266 17.80 28.00 56.95
CA ALA A 266 17.13 27.83 58.25
C ALA A 266 17.22 26.39 58.77
N ALA A 267 17.05 25.41 57.95
CA ALA A 267 17.11 23.98 58.28
C ALA A 267 18.55 23.51 58.53
N LEU A 268 19.52 24.09 57.86
CA LEU A 268 20.95 23.82 58.06
C LEU A 268 21.41 24.44 59.38
N TYR A 269 20.98 25.64 59.67
CA TYR A 269 21.28 26.32 60.91
C TYR A 269 20.74 25.58 62.20
N GLU A 270 19.48 25.10 62.12
CA GLU A 270 18.89 24.26 63.19
C GLU A 270 19.66 22.95 63.44
N ARG A 271 20.35 22.42 62.42
CA ARG A 271 21.17 21.21 62.57
C ARG A 271 22.63 21.44 62.77
N GLY A 272 23.06 22.72 62.98
CA GLY A 272 24.44 23.10 63.27
C GLY A 272 25.40 22.87 62.10
N LEU A 273 24.90 22.85 60.89
CA LEU A 273 25.70 22.74 59.63
C LEU A 273 25.84 24.17 59.08
N THR A 274 27.07 24.70 59.07
CA THR A 274 27.43 26.01 58.47
C THR A 274 28.11 25.83 57.11
#